data_652b1f6eefb710dc1e61d27e1e65c02b
#
_entry.id   652b1f6eefb710dc1e61d27e1e65c02b
#
_cell.length_a   1.000
_cell.length_b   1.000
_cell.length_c   1.000
_cell.angle_alpha   90.00
_cell.angle_beta   90.00
_cell.angle_gamma   90.00
#
_symmetry.space_group_name_H-M   'P 1'
#
loop_
_entity.id
_entity.type
_entity.pdbx_description
1 polymer ?
#
loop_
_entity_poly.entity_id
_entity_poly.type
_entity_poly.pdbx_seq_one_letter_code
_entity_poly.pdbx_strand_id
1 'polypeptide(L)'
;TVGTGGKQVLYNAFMATLNKGDEVIIPAPFWVSYPDMVLLAGGRPKIVKCDEKDGFKLTAKKLQKAISKKTKWLILNSPSNPTGAGYTKDEIQNLADVLIKNKRVHILSDDIYENFCSVHSIGNEVF
;
A
#
# COMPACT_ATOMS: atom_id res chain seq x y z
N THR A 1 -6.06 18.27 2.07
CA THR A 1 -5.82 18.41 3.52
C THR A 1 -4.33 18.48 3.77
N VAL A 2 -3.90 19.49 4.50
CA VAL A 2 -2.52 19.64 4.97
C VAL A 2 -2.46 19.21 6.44
N GLY A 3 -1.44 18.44 6.81
CA GLY A 3 -1.25 17.94 8.17
C GLY A 3 0.20 18.08 8.64
N THR A 4 0.43 17.81 9.92
CA THR A 4 1.75 17.87 10.53
C THR A 4 2.51 16.57 10.24
N GLY A 5 2.96 16.41 9.01
CA GLY A 5 3.67 15.23 8.52
C GLY A 5 2.76 14.09 8.05
N GLY A 6 3.31 13.21 7.20
CA GLY A 6 2.58 12.11 6.58
C GLY A 6 1.88 11.17 7.57
N LYS A 7 2.54 10.83 8.68
CA LYS A 7 1.97 9.95 9.71
C LYS A 7 0.62 10.46 10.23
N GLN A 8 0.50 11.75 10.49
CA GLN A 8 -0.75 12.34 10.95
C GLN A 8 -1.85 12.25 9.87
N VAL A 9 -1.51 12.53 8.62
CA VAL A 9 -2.46 12.48 7.50
C VAL A 9 -2.99 11.05 7.32
N LEU A 10 -2.10 10.06 7.34
CA LEU A 10 -2.44 8.64 7.24
C LEU A 10 -3.37 8.20 8.38
N TYR A 11 -2.99 8.54 9.62
CA TYR A 11 -3.78 8.20 10.79
C TYR A 11 -5.17 8.84 10.75
N ASN A 12 -5.25 10.11 10.39
CA ASN A 12 -6.53 10.81 10.26
C ASN A 12 -7.42 10.19 9.18
N ALA A 13 -6.85 9.75 8.04
CA ALA A 13 -7.61 9.07 7.00
C ALA A 13 -8.23 7.76 7.51
N PHE A 14 -7.47 6.97 8.27
CA PHE A 14 -7.98 5.74 8.87
C PHE A 14 -9.04 6.03 9.95
N MET A 15 -8.77 6.97 10.85
CA MET A 15 -9.74 7.37 11.89
C MET A 15 -11.07 7.86 11.32
N ALA A 16 -11.03 8.58 10.20
CA ALA A 16 -12.23 9.12 9.57
C ALA A 16 -13.03 8.06 8.78
N THR A 17 -12.40 6.95 8.38
CA THR A 17 -13.01 6.06 7.38
C THR A 17 -13.16 4.60 7.82
N LEU A 18 -12.34 4.11 8.74
CA LEU A 18 -12.41 2.72 9.19
C LEU A 18 -13.51 2.51 10.23
N ASN A 19 -14.24 1.42 10.07
CA ASN A 19 -15.14 0.89 11.07
C ASN A 19 -14.60 -0.42 11.65
N LYS A 20 -15.13 -0.83 12.78
CA LYS A 20 -14.75 -2.09 13.43
C LYS A 20 -14.88 -3.28 12.45
N GLY A 21 -13.77 -3.93 12.19
CA GLY A 21 -13.69 -5.10 11.32
C GLY A 21 -13.40 -4.81 9.85
N ASP A 22 -13.31 -3.54 9.43
CA ASP A 22 -12.81 -3.17 8.10
C ASP A 22 -11.34 -3.61 7.97
N GLU A 23 -11.00 -4.18 6.82
CA GLU A 23 -9.65 -4.67 6.55
C GLU A 23 -8.83 -3.65 5.76
N VAL A 24 -7.56 -3.51 6.13
CA VAL A 24 -6.56 -2.74 5.39
C VAL A 24 -5.47 -3.69 4.92
N ILE A 25 -5.31 -3.84 3.61
CA ILE A 25 -4.24 -4.66 3.02
C ILE A 25 -2.91 -3.91 3.14
N ILE A 26 -1.92 -4.59 3.74
CA ILE A 26 -0.56 -4.06 3.95
C ILE A 26 0.43 -5.06 3.37
N PRO A 27 1.06 -4.76 2.23
CA PRO A 27 2.14 -5.57 1.67
C PRO A 27 3.34 -5.60 2.61
N ALA A 28 3.88 -6.78 2.92
CA ALA A 28 5.06 -6.96 3.76
C ALA A 28 6.28 -7.36 2.91
N PRO A 29 7.49 -6.83 3.18
CA PRO A 29 7.86 -5.96 4.31
C PRO A 29 7.25 -4.56 4.22
N PHE A 30 6.99 -3.94 5.39
CA PHE A 30 6.31 -2.64 5.48
C PHE A 30 6.91 -1.76 6.58
N TRP A 31 6.61 -0.47 6.52
CA TRP A 31 6.92 0.45 7.61
C TRP A 31 6.09 0.12 8.86
N VAL A 32 6.77 -0.06 9.98
CA VAL A 32 6.23 -0.61 11.24
C VAL A 32 4.97 0.11 11.76
N SER A 33 4.78 1.38 11.43
CA SER A 33 3.63 2.16 11.92
C SER A 33 2.31 1.86 11.21
N TYR A 34 2.30 1.25 10.03
CA TYR A 34 1.03 1.00 9.31
C TYR A 34 0.07 0.12 10.09
N PRO A 35 0.46 -1.09 10.58
CA PRO A 35 -0.48 -1.93 11.32
C PRO A 35 -1.02 -1.26 12.58
N ASP A 36 -0.16 -0.55 13.30
CA ASP A 36 -0.53 0.10 14.56
C ASP A 36 -1.59 1.19 14.33
N MET A 37 -1.40 2.02 13.28
CA MET A 37 -2.39 3.04 12.92
C MET A 37 -3.75 2.43 12.54
N VAL A 38 -3.75 1.30 11.83
CA VAL A 38 -4.98 0.58 11.47
C VAL A 38 -5.68 0.03 12.70
N LEU A 39 -4.93 -0.59 13.62
CA LEU A 39 -5.46 -1.13 14.87
C LEU A 39 -6.06 -0.04 15.77
N LEU A 40 -5.34 1.08 15.93
CA LEU A 40 -5.80 2.23 16.72
C LEU A 40 -7.08 2.84 16.13
N ALA A 41 -7.25 2.79 14.82
CA ALA A 41 -8.47 3.24 14.14
C ALA A 41 -9.62 2.20 14.18
N GLY A 42 -9.45 1.07 14.88
CA GLY A 42 -10.45 0.02 15.00
C GLY A 42 -10.54 -0.94 13.81
N GLY A 43 -9.67 -0.79 12.82
CA GLY A 43 -9.57 -1.66 11.66
C GLY A 43 -8.78 -2.95 11.93
N ARG A 44 -8.66 -3.78 10.91
CA ARG A 44 -7.90 -5.04 10.94
C ARG A 44 -6.80 -5.00 9.88
N PRO A 45 -5.51 -4.95 10.26
CA PRO A 45 -4.42 -5.07 9.30
C PRO A 45 -4.43 -6.46 8.66
N LYS A 46 -4.42 -6.51 7.34
CA LYS A 46 -4.33 -7.73 6.54
C LYS A 46 -2.99 -7.78 5.85
N ILE A 47 -2.05 -8.44 6.50
CA ILE A 47 -0.68 -8.52 6.01
C ILE A 47 -0.61 -9.48 4.83
N VAL A 48 -0.03 -9.02 3.72
CA VAL A 48 0.22 -9.83 2.53
C VAL A 48 1.73 -9.97 2.34
N LYS A 49 2.24 -11.17 2.56
CA LYS A 49 3.68 -11.45 2.40
C LYS A 49 4.08 -11.33 0.93
N CYS A 50 5.05 -10.46 0.66
CA CYS A 50 5.69 -10.30 -0.64
C CYS A 50 7.08 -10.93 -0.58
N ASP A 51 7.33 -11.89 -1.48
CA ASP A 51 8.55 -12.69 -1.44
C ASP A 51 9.67 -12.03 -2.24
N GLU A 52 10.91 -12.40 -1.96
CA GLU A 52 12.10 -11.92 -2.68
C GLU A 52 12.01 -12.17 -4.20
N LYS A 53 11.49 -13.34 -4.60
CA LYS A 53 11.28 -13.67 -6.02
C LYS A 53 10.35 -12.71 -6.76
N ASP A 54 9.49 -12.00 -6.04
CA ASP A 54 8.59 -10.97 -6.58
C ASP A 54 9.18 -9.55 -6.32
N GLY A 55 10.47 -9.47 -5.96
CA GLY A 55 11.14 -8.21 -5.62
C GLY A 55 10.55 -7.53 -4.38
N PHE A 56 10.00 -8.28 -3.43
CA PHE A 56 9.28 -7.78 -2.25
C PHE A 56 8.07 -6.91 -2.59
N LYS A 57 7.51 -7.07 -3.80
CA LYS A 57 6.37 -6.28 -4.30
C LYS A 57 5.07 -7.09 -4.26
N LEU A 58 3.96 -6.39 -4.05
CA LEU A 58 2.63 -6.98 -4.14
C LEU A 58 2.30 -7.28 -5.61
N THR A 59 1.96 -8.53 -5.92
CA THR A 59 1.50 -8.92 -7.25
C THR A 59 -0.01 -8.86 -7.36
N ALA A 60 -0.55 -8.65 -8.57
CA ALA A 60 -1.98 -8.66 -8.84
C ALA A 60 -2.66 -9.94 -8.34
N LYS A 61 -2.02 -11.09 -8.49
CA LYS A 61 -2.51 -12.39 -8.00
C LYS A 61 -2.64 -12.43 -6.48
N LYS A 62 -1.64 -11.90 -5.75
CA LYS A 62 -1.67 -11.81 -4.29
C LYS A 62 -2.73 -10.82 -3.82
N LEU A 63 -2.83 -9.65 -4.49
CA LEU A 63 -3.85 -8.65 -4.20
C LEU A 63 -5.26 -9.22 -4.37
N GLN A 64 -5.54 -9.88 -5.49
CA GLN A 64 -6.85 -10.46 -5.76
C GLN A 64 -7.26 -11.49 -4.71
N LYS A 65 -6.33 -12.33 -4.24
CA LYS A 65 -6.58 -13.29 -3.14
C LYS A 65 -6.80 -12.61 -1.79
N ALA A 66 -6.16 -11.46 -1.57
CA ALA A 66 -6.26 -10.73 -0.32
C ALA A 66 -7.56 -9.93 -0.19
N ILE A 67 -8.13 -9.44 -1.29
CA ILE A 67 -9.37 -8.66 -1.25
C ILE A 67 -10.54 -9.53 -0.75
N SER A 68 -11.25 -9.01 0.24
CA SER A 68 -12.47 -9.59 0.81
C SER A 68 -13.61 -8.57 0.80
N LYS A 69 -14.82 -8.98 1.19
CA LYS A 69 -15.96 -8.05 1.35
C LYS A 69 -15.70 -6.97 2.43
N LYS A 70 -14.75 -7.20 3.33
CA LYS A 70 -14.37 -6.28 4.41
C LYS A 70 -13.18 -5.38 4.04
N THR A 71 -12.50 -5.63 2.93
CA THR A 71 -11.36 -4.82 2.51
C THR A 71 -11.81 -3.42 2.14
N LYS A 72 -11.26 -2.43 2.83
CA LYS A 72 -11.56 -1.02 2.64
C LYS A 72 -10.39 -0.23 2.07
N TRP A 73 -9.17 -0.55 2.48
CA TRP A 73 -7.96 0.12 2.03
C TRP A 73 -6.89 -0.86 1.56
N LEU A 74 -6.12 -0.42 0.58
CA LEU A 74 -4.80 -0.94 0.23
C LEU A 74 -3.78 0.16 0.50
N ILE A 75 -2.71 -0.16 1.25
CA ILE A 75 -1.54 0.70 1.37
C ILE A 75 -0.56 0.31 0.27
N LEU A 76 -0.14 1.27 -0.54
CA LEU A 76 0.87 1.11 -1.57
C LEU A 76 1.99 2.11 -1.26
N ASN A 77 3.15 1.60 -0.82
CA ASN A 77 4.32 2.41 -0.54
C ASN A 77 5.39 2.14 -1.62
N SER A 78 5.68 3.15 -2.43
CA SER A 78 6.64 3.05 -3.53
C SER A 78 7.37 4.38 -3.73
N PRO A 79 8.70 4.39 -3.63
CA PRO A 79 9.58 3.31 -3.18
C PRO A 79 9.30 2.87 -1.74
N SER A 80 9.42 1.56 -1.49
CA SER A 80 8.99 0.95 -0.23
C SER A 80 10.01 1.14 0.90
N ASN A 81 9.54 1.42 2.08
CA ASN A 81 10.31 1.28 3.32
C ASN A 81 9.90 -0.06 4.00
N PRO A 82 10.82 -1.02 4.25
CA PRO A 82 12.29 -0.86 4.28
C PRO A 82 13.03 -1.34 3.03
N THR A 83 12.37 -1.87 2.01
CA THR A 83 13.03 -2.62 0.94
C THR A 83 13.68 -1.75 -0.16
N GLY A 84 13.24 -0.51 -0.32
CA GLY A 84 13.61 0.35 -1.44
C GLY A 84 12.97 -0.07 -2.77
N ALA A 85 12.13 -1.10 -2.78
CA ALA A 85 11.51 -1.61 -4.00
C ALA A 85 10.52 -0.61 -4.60
N GLY A 86 10.67 -0.28 -5.88
CA GLY A 86 9.75 0.52 -6.66
C GLY A 86 8.97 -0.33 -7.65
N TYR A 87 7.73 0.06 -7.95
CA TYR A 87 6.91 -0.60 -8.96
C TYR A 87 7.17 -0.01 -10.33
N THR A 88 7.18 -0.88 -11.35
CA THR A 88 7.15 -0.45 -12.75
C THR A 88 5.73 -0.08 -13.16
N LYS A 89 5.60 0.63 -14.29
CA LYS A 89 4.30 0.99 -14.87
C LYS A 89 3.40 -0.23 -15.09
N ASP A 90 3.96 -1.31 -15.63
CA ASP A 90 3.21 -2.54 -15.90
C ASP A 90 2.74 -3.22 -14.60
N GLU A 91 3.57 -3.21 -13.56
CA GLU A 91 3.20 -3.74 -12.25
C GLU A 91 2.05 -2.93 -11.63
N ILE A 92 2.12 -1.60 -11.69
CA ILE A 92 1.02 -0.72 -11.24
C ILE A 92 -0.24 -0.96 -12.07
N GLN A 93 -0.13 -1.08 -13.41
CA GLN A 93 -1.29 -1.36 -14.27
C GLN A 93 -1.95 -2.69 -13.89
N ASN A 94 -1.17 -3.73 -13.64
CA ASN A 94 -1.70 -5.03 -13.21
C ASN A 94 -2.44 -4.95 -11.86
N LEU A 95 -1.96 -4.14 -10.91
CA LEU A 95 -2.67 -3.88 -9.65
C LEU A 95 -3.96 -3.08 -9.90
N ALA A 96 -3.90 -2.05 -10.75
CA ALA A 96 -5.04 -1.22 -11.11
C ALA A 96 -6.17 -2.05 -11.74
N ASP A 97 -5.85 -3.01 -12.60
CA ASP A 97 -6.85 -3.89 -13.24
C ASP A 97 -7.63 -4.74 -12.22
N VAL A 98 -6.99 -5.10 -11.10
CA VAL A 98 -7.67 -5.77 -9.98
C VAL A 98 -8.54 -4.78 -9.21
N LEU A 99 -8.03 -3.57 -8.95
CA LEU A 99 -8.71 -2.56 -8.13
C LEU A 99 -9.92 -1.96 -8.83
N ILE A 100 -9.87 -1.76 -10.15
CA ILE A 100 -11.01 -1.28 -10.96
C ILE A 100 -12.21 -2.22 -10.82
N LYS A 101 -11.98 -3.51 -10.68
CA LYS A 101 -13.03 -4.52 -10.44
C LYS A 101 -13.51 -4.53 -8.98
N ASN A 102 -12.80 -3.85 -8.08
CA ASN A 102 -13.06 -3.79 -6.64
C ASN A 102 -13.18 -2.34 -6.15
N LYS A 103 -14.04 -1.54 -6.77
CA LYS A 103 -14.18 -0.07 -6.59
C LYS A 103 -14.41 0.41 -5.15
N ARG A 104 -14.76 -0.49 -4.22
CA ARG A 104 -14.91 -0.18 -2.79
C ARG A 104 -13.58 -0.08 -2.05
N VAL A 105 -12.49 -0.58 -2.63
CA VAL A 105 -11.16 -0.55 -2.03
C VAL A 105 -10.51 0.79 -2.36
N HIS A 106 -10.26 1.60 -1.35
CA HIS A 106 -9.50 2.83 -1.47
C HIS A 106 -8.01 2.53 -1.51
N ILE A 107 -7.25 3.35 -2.21
CA ILE A 107 -5.80 3.24 -2.31
C ILE A 107 -5.19 4.38 -1.51
N LEU A 108 -4.26 4.04 -0.62
CA LEU A 108 -3.39 4.98 0.05
C LEU A 108 -2.01 4.82 -0.57
N SER A 109 -1.61 5.79 -1.40
CA SER A 109 -0.26 5.86 -1.96
C SER A 109 0.63 6.65 -1.02
N ASP A 110 1.70 6.01 -0.55
CA ASP A 110 2.75 6.65 0.26
C ASP A 110 4.03 6.66 -0.58
N ASP A 111 4.28 7.80 -1.21
CA ASP A 111 5.34 8.06 -2.18
C ASP A 111 6.43 9.02 -1.64
N ILE A 112 6.55 9.07 -0.32
CA ILE A 112 7.50 9.97 0.38
C ILE A 112 8.94 9.85 -0.14
N TYR A 113 9.29 8.72 -0.73
CA TYR A 113 10.63 8.44 -1.25
C TYR A 113 10.75 8.56 -2.78
N GLU A 114 9.74 9.06 -3.49
CA GLU A 114 9.74 9.12 -4.97
C GLU A 114 10.96 9.84 -5.53
N ASN A 115 11.40 10.92 -4.89
CA ASN A 115 12.56 11.72 -5.31
C ASN A 115 13.92 11.09 -4.94
N PHE A 116 13.95 9.96 -4.24
CA PHE A 116 15.18 9.25 -3.86
C PHE A 116 15.52 8.10 -4.81
N CYS A 117 14.68 7.81 -5.79
CA CYS A 117 14.99 6.84 -6.83
C CYS A 117 16.08 7.43 -7.73
N SER A 118 17.30 6.90 -7.63
CA SER A 118 18.36 7.26 -8.57
C SER A 118 18.04 6.70 -9.96
N VAL A 119 18.06 7.57 -10.96
CA VAL A 119 17.76 7.29 -12.37
C VAL A 119 18.70 6.22 -12.98
N HIS A 120 19.75 5.80 -12.28
CA HIS A 120 20.80 4.91 -12.77
C HIS A 120 20.50 3.41 -12.67
N SER A 121 19.44 2.99 -11.99
CA SER A 121 19.19 1.56 -11.77
C SER A 121 17.96 0.98 -12.47
N ILE A 122 17.15 1.78 -13.14
CA ILE A 122 15.94 1.27 -13.78
C ILE A 122 15.76 1.96 -15.14
N GLY A 123 16.06 1.23 -16.19
CA GLY A 123 15.86 1.68 -17.58
C GLY A 123 14.39 1.79 -18.01
N ASN A 124 13.47 1.97 -17.07
CA ASN A 124 12.04 2.21 -17.31
C ASN A 124 11.50 3.11 -16.20
N GLU A 125 10.69 4.07 -16.57
CA GLU A 125 10.07 5.07 -15.70
C GLU A 125 9.44 4.42 -14.45
N VAL A 126 9.86 4.89 -13.27
CA VAL A 126 9.26 4.55 -11.97
C VAL A 126 8.20 5.60 -11.68
N PHE A 127 7.00 5.17 -11.38
CA PHE A 127 5.88 6.01 -10.94
C PHE A 127 5.64 5.83 -9.45
#